data_dbb583e4c50b367964b77f30fe413977
#
_entry.id   dbb583e4c50b367964b77f30fe413977
#
_cell.length_a   1.000
_cell.length_b   1.000
_cell.length_c   1.000
_cell.angle_alpha   90.00
_cell.angle_beta   90.00
_cell.angle_gamma   90.00
#
_symmetry.space_group_name_H-M   'P 1'
#
loop_
_entity.id
_entity.type
_entity.pdbx_description
1 polymer ?
#
loop_
_entity_poly.entity_id
_entity_poly.type
_entity_poly.pdbx_seq_one_letter_code
_entity_poly.pdbx_strand_id
1 'polypeptide(L)'
;MNTNRDVAALVGRILLALIFIMGGWSKIKGFDGTVGAIASKGMPMPQLMAIGAIVVELGGGLLLAAGLKARWAALAIFLFLVPATAMFHDFWAMTGEEQMRNRGQFMKNVAIMGGMLMVWAFGPGRISFDREHA
;
A
#
# COMPACT_ATOMS: atom_id res chain seq x y z
N MET A 1 10.73 22.34 -17.65
CA MET A 1 9.73 21.87 -16.67
C MET A 1 8.42 21.61 -17.39
N ASN A 2 7.86 20.41 -17.25
CA ASN A 2 6.60 20.04 -17.90
C ASN A 2 5.49 20.02 -16.84
N THR A 3 4.70 21.09 -16.77
CA THR A 3 3.65 21.25 -15.76
C THR A 3 2.63 20.11 -15.78
N ASN A 4 2.22 19.65 -16.97
CA ASN A 4 1.26 18.54 -17.08
C ASN A 4 1.82 17.25 -16.50
N ARG A 5 3.08 16.97 -16.78
CA ARG A 5 3.77 15.79 -16.24
C ARG A 5 3.90 15.88 -14.73
N ASP A 6 4.28 17.04 -14.22
CA ASP A 6 4.48 17.27 -12.79
C ASP A 6 3.16 17.14 -12.01
N VAL A 7 2.08 17.71 -12.55
CA VAL A 7 0.73 17.60 -11.94
C VAL A 7 0.22 16.17 -12.02
N ALA A 8 0.42 15.48 -13.15
CA ALA A 8 0.00 14.08 -13.28
C ALA A 8 0.72 13.17 -12.25
N ALA A 9 2.02 13.40 -12.05
CA ALA A 9 2.80 12.67 -11.05
C ALA A 9 2.28 12.93 -9.63
N LEU A 10 1.96 14.18 -9.30
CA LEU A 10 1.39 14.55 -8.01
C LEU A 10 0.04 13.86 -7.78
N VAL A 11 -0.87 13.98 -8.73
CA VAL A 11 -2.23 13.39 -8.62
C VAL A 11 -2.13 11.87 -8.53
N GLY A 12 -1.34 11.25 -9.40
CA GLY A 12 -1.16 9.79 -9.39
C GLY A 12 -0.61 9.28 -8.07
N ARG A 13 0.36 9.98 -7.51
CA ARG A 13 0.96 9.65 -6.22
C ARG A 13 -0.05 9.75 -5.07
N ILE A 14 -0.85 10.81 -5.05
CA ILE A 14 -1.90 11.00 -4.05
C ILE A 14 -2.96 9.91 -4.17
N LEU A 15 -3.39 9.58 -5.38
CA LEU A 15 -4.37 8.51 -5.61
C LEU A 15 -3.84 7.15 -5.14
N LEU A 16 -2.57 6.84 -5.41
CA LEU A 16 -1.94 5.62 -4.91
C LEU A 16 -1.87 5.59 -3.38
N ALA A 17 -1.55 6.72 -2.77
CA ALA A 17 -1.38 6.81 -1.32
C ALA A 17 -2.70 6.68 -0.56
N LEU A 18 -3.80 7.12 -1.16
CA LEU A 18 -5.09 7.26 -0.50
C LEU A 18 -5.59 5.95 0.12
N ILE A 19 -5.51 4.85 -0.63
CA ILE A 19 -5.97 3.54 -0.15
C ILE A 19 -5.18 3.08 1.09
N PHE A 20 -3.89 3.41 1.16
CA PHE A 20 -3.04 3.03 2.29
C PHE A 20 -3.28 3.90 3.51
N ILE A 21 -3.46 5.20 3.31
CA ILE A 21 -3.82 6.13 4.39
C ILE A 21 -5.15 5.69 5.02
N MET A 22 -6.15 5.43 4.19
CA MET A 22 -7.46 4.96 4.65
C MET A 22 -7.37 3.59 5.30
N GLY A 23 -6.60 2.68 4.71
CA GLY A 23 -6.42 1.32 5.25
C GLY A 23 -5.70 1.32 6.59
N GLY A 24 -4.65 2.10 6.73
CA GLY A 24 -3.92 2.23 7.99
C GLY A 24 -4.78 2.84 9.10
N TRP A 25 -5.53 3.88 8.77
CA TRP A 25 -6.47 4.50 9.71
C TRP A 25 -7.55 3.51 10.17
N SER A 26 -8.11 2.76 9.22
CA SER A 26 -9.12 1.73 9.50
C SER A 26 -8.58 0.64 10.43
N LYS A 27 -7.32 0.25 10.26
CA LYS A 27 -6.66 -0.74 11.11
C LYS A 27 -6.42 -0.22 12.53
N ILE A 28 -6.18 1.07 12.69
CA ILE A 28 -6.10 1.69 14.03
C ILE A 28 -7.46 1.60 14.72
N LYS A 29 -8.53 1.98 14.03
CA LYS A 29 -9.88 1.97 14.58
C LYS A 29 -10.39 0.57 14.90
N GLY A 30 -10.04 -0.40 14.06
CA GLY A 30 -10.40 -1.82 14.23
C GLY A 30 -9.21 -2.69 14.60
N PHE A 31 -8.36 -2.24 15.51
CA PHE A 31 -7.09 -2.90 15.83
C PHE A 31 -7.30 -4.36 16.27
N ASP A 32 -8.25 -4.61 17.17
CA ASP A 32 -8.52 -5.98 17.65
C ASP A 32 -8.95 -6.91 16.51
N GLY A 33 -9.77 -6.42 15.58
CA GLY A 33 -10.16 -7.15 14.38
C GLY A 33 -8.98 -7.45 13.46
N THR A 34 -8.08 -6.50 13.31
CA THR A 34 -6.86 -6.66 12.52
C THR A 34 -5.95 -7.73 13.14
N VAL A 35 -5.74 -7.67 14.45
CA VAL A 35 -4.97 -8.67 15.19
C VAL A 35 -5.60 -10.06 15.03
N GLY A 36 -6.92 -10.15 15.17
CA GLY A 36 -7.65 -11.41 15.00
C GLY A 36 -7.50 -12.00 13.61
N ALA A 37 -7.57 -11.16 12.57
CA ALA A 37 -7.38 -11.60 11.19
C ALA A 37 -5.97 -12.15 10.94
N ILE A 38 -4.96 -11.49 11.48
CA ILE A 38 -3.56 -11.94 11.36
C ILE A 38 -3.37 -13.26 12.13
N ALA A 39 -3.89 -13.33 13.33
CA ALA A 39 -3.81 -14.56 14.15
C ALA A 39 -4.50 -15.75 13.48
N SER A 40 -5.62 -15.52 12.78
CA SER A 40 -6.35 -16.56 12.06
C SER A 40 -5.54 -17.18 10.92
N LYS A 41 -4.53 -16.48 10.43
CA LYS A 41 -3.60 -16.98 9.40
C LYS A 41 -2.40 -17.73 9.99
N GLY A 42 -2.37 -17.92 11.29
CA GLY A 42 -1.30 -18.64 11.96
C GLY A 42 0.00 -17.87 12.12
N MET A 43 -0.05 -16.55 11.97
CA MET A 43 1.15 -15.71 12.09
C MET A 43 1.54 -15.50 13.54
N PRO A 44 2.87 -15.55 13.86
CA PRO A 44 3.34 -15.25 15.21
C PRO A 44 3.24 -13.74 15.49
N MET A 45 3.13 -13.40 16.77
CA MET A 45 3.11 -12.00 17.24
C MET A 45 2.13 -11.12 16.46
N PRO A 46 0.82 -11.47 16.43
CA PRO A 46 -0.13 -10.76 15.58
C PRO A 46 -0.29 -9.28 15.93
N GLN A 47 -0.14 -8.90 17.22
CA GLN A 47 -0.20 -7.49 17.63
C GLN A 47 0.95 -6.69 17.02
N LEU A 48 2.15 -7.24 17.05
CA LEU A 48 3.32 -6.57 16.47
C LEU A 48 3.19 -6.44 14.95
N MET A 49 2.68 -7.49 14.30
CA MET A 49 2.44 -7.46 12.85
C MET A 49 1.36 -6.45 12.48
N ALA A 50 0.31 -6.31 13.29
CA ALA A 50 -0.72 -5.30 13.08
C ALA A 50 -0.14 -3.89 13.17
N ILE A 51 0.70 -3.63 14.17
CA ILE A 51 1.40 -2.34 14.32
C ILE A 51 2.29 -2.08 13.09
N GLY A 52 3.04 -3.08 12.67
CA GLY A 52 3.88 -2.99 11.46
C GLY A 52 3.08 -2.65 10.21
N ALA A 53 1.94 -3.29 10.02
CA ALA A 53 1.04 -3.00 8.90
C ALA A 53 0.55 -1.54 8.94
N ILE A 54 0.14 -1.06 10.11
CA ILE A 54 -0.31 0.32 10.30
C ILE A 54 0.82 1.30 9.96
N VAL A 55 2.02 1.06 10.47
CA VAL A 55 3.18 1.91 10.20
C VAL A 55 3.47 1.99 8.70
N VAL A 56 3.50 0.86 8.02
CA VAL A 56 3.78 0.82 6.57
C VAL A 56 2.65 1.49 5.79
N GLU A 57 1.41 1.17 6.08
CA GLU A 57 0.27 1.69 5.32
C GLU A 57 0.03 3.17 5.60
N LEU A 58 -0.14 3.55 6.85
CA LEU A 58 -0.42 4.94 7.20
C LEU A 58 0.84 5.82 7.06
N GLY A 59 1.95 5.38 7.64
CA GLY A 59 3.21 6.13 7.55
C GLY A 59 3.74 6.20 6.13
N GLY A 60 3.80 5.05 5.45
CA GLY A 60 4.22 4.98 4.05
C GLY A 60 3.29 5.74 3.13
N GLY A 61 1.98 5.64 3.34
CA GLY A 61 0.98 6.37 2.56
C GLY A 61 1.12 7.89 2.71
N LEU A 62 1.30 8.37 3.93
CA LEU A 62 1.48 9.81 4.19
C LEU A 62 2.79 10.33 3.56
N LEU A 63 3.88 9.59 3.70
CA LEU A 63 5.15 9.93 3.06
C LEU A 63 5.03 9.97 1.54
N LEU A 64 4.36 8.99 0.98
CA LEU A 64 4.14 8.91 -0.46
C LEU A 64 3.30 10.10 -0.95
N ALA A 65 2.21 10.42 -0.25
CA ALA A 65 1.35 11.55 -0.62
C ALA A 65 2.12 12.87 -0.58
N ALA A 66 2.92 13.08 0.46
CA ALA A 66 3.75 14.27 0.60
C ALA A 66 4.92 14.30 -0.38
N GLY A 67 5.31 13.15 -0.90
CA GLY A 67 6.52 13.03 -1.72
C GLY A 67 7.79 13.19 -0.91
N LEU A 68 7.76 12.76 0.36
CA LEU A 68 8.90 12.79 1.25
C LEU A 68 9.41 11.35 1.43
N LYS A 69 10.68 11.12 1.08
CA LYS A 69 11.25 9.78 1.05
C LYS A 69 10.39 8.83 0.19
N ALA A 70 9.83 9.36 -0.88
CA ALA A 70 8.77 8.69 -1.66
C ALA A 70 9.23 7.37 -2.26
N ARG A 71 10.46 7.27 -2.75
CA ARG A 71 10.99 6.02 -3.31
C ARG A 71 11.05 4.93 -2.26
N TRP A 72 11.50 5.26 -1.05
CA TRP A 72 11.59 4.31 0.06
C TRP A 72 10.21 3.92 0.57
N ALA A 73 9.29 4.88 0.67
CA ALA A 73 7.91 4.60 1.04
C ALA A 73 7.25 3.65 0.03
N ALA A 74 7.42 3.91 -1.24
CA ALA A 74 6.89 3.07 -2.32
C ALA A 74 7.46 1.64 -2.26
N LEU A 75 8.77 1.52 -2.06
CA LEU A 75 9.42 0.22 -1.93
C LEU A 75 8.91 -0.54 -0.71
N ALA A 76 8.78 0.13 0.43
CA ALA A 76 8.27 -0.50 1.66
C ALA A 76 6.85 -1.02 1.47
N ILE A 77 5.98 -0.22 0.83
CA ILE A 77 4.60 -0.63 0.53
C ILE A 77 4.60 -1.82 -0.45
N PHE A 78 5.43 -1.77 -1.48
CA PHE A 78 5.56 -2.88 -2.43
C PHE A 78 5.93 -4.18 -1.70
N LEU A 79 6.98 -4.14 -0.89
CA LEU A 79 7.46 -5.33 -0.16
C LEU A 79 6.41 -5.83 0.85
N PHE A 80 5.67 -4.93 1.47
CA PHE A 80 4.58 -5.28 2.37
C PHE A 80 3.43 -5.98 1.62
N LEU A 81 3.07 -5.49 0.44
CA LEU A 81 1.94 -6.03 -0.33
C LEU A 81 2.19 -7.45 -0.83
N VAL A 82 3.43 -7.86 -1.06
CA VAL A 82 3.73 -9.21 -1.55
C VAL A 82 3.20 -10.27 -0.59
N PRO A 83 3.65 -10.36 0.68
CA PRO A 83 3.11 -11.36 1.59
C PRO A 83 1.66 -11.08 1.99
N ALA A 84 1.27 -9.83 2.20
CA ALA A 84 -0.09 -9.49 2.61
C ALA A 84 -1.12 -9.93 1.57
N THR A 85 -0.83 -9.73 0.30
CA THR A 85 -1.72 -10.14 -0.80
C THR A 85 -1.83 -11.67 -0.88
N ALA A 86 -0.70 -12.36 -0.79
CA ALA A 86 -0.68 -13.83 -0.85
C ALA A 86 -1.41 -14.45 0.34
N MET A 87 -1.35 -13.84 1.52
CA MET A 87 -1.96 -14.39 2.74
C MET A 87 -3.44 -14.08 2.89
N PHE A 88 -3.85 -12.84 2.57
CA PHE A 88 -5.22 -12.39 2.82
C PHE A 88 -6.14 -12.47 1.61
N HIS A 89 -5.58 -12.59 0.41
CA HIS A 89 -6.34 -12.67 -0.83
C HIS A 89 -5.94 -13.91 -1.63
N ASP A 90 -5.81 -15.04 -0.94
CA ASP A 90 -5.46 -16.34 -1.51
C ASP A 90 -6.69 -16.99 -2.17
N PHE A 91 -7.18 -16.36 -3.23
CA PHE A 91 -8.43 -16.73 -3.90
C PHE A 91 -8.42 -18.17 -4.44
N TRP A 92 -7.26 -18.73 -4.72
CA TRP A 92 -7.12 -20.13 -5.19
C TRP A 92 -7.57 -21.16 -4.15
N ALA A 93 -7.60 -20.77 -2.87
CA ALA A 93 -8.07 -21.62 -1.77
C ALA A 93 -9.53 -21.36 -1.40
N MET A 94 -10.21 -20.52 -2.16
CA MET A 94 -11.60 -20.09 -1.92
C MET A 94 -12.52 -20.54 -3.04
N THR A 95 -13.84 -20.46 -2.80
CA THR A 95 -14.87 -20.83 -3.79
C THR A 95 -15.98 -19.77 -3.81
N GLY A 96 -16.79 -19.77 -4.90
CA GLY A 96 -17.97 -18.92 -5.03
C GLY A 96 -17.67 -17.43 -5.02
N GLU A 97 -18.53 -16.66 -4.36
CA GLU A 97 -18.42 -15.19 -4.29
C GLU A 97 -17.17 -14.74 -3.55
N GLU A 98 -16.76 -15.47 -2.53
CA GLU A 98 -15.54 -15.20 -1.78
C GLU A 98 -14.32 -15.26 -2.71
N GLN A 99 -14.24 -16.28 -3.58
CA GLN A 99 -13.16 -16.42 -4.54
C GLN A 99 -13.14 -15.23 -5.51
N MET A 100 -14.30 -14.86 -6.06
CA MET A 100 -14.41 -13.75 -7.00
C MET A 100 -13.97 -12.42 -6.36
N ARG A 101 -14.41 -12.17 -5.12
CA ARG A 101 -14.08 -10.94 -4.39
C ARG A 101 -12.58 -10.87 -4.11
N ASN A 102 -12.00 -11.96 -3.65
CA ASN A 102 -10.57 -12.00 -3.30
C ASN A 102 -9.66 -12.02 -4.52
N ARG A 103 -10.11 -12.59 -5.63
CA ARG A 103 -9.40 -12.49 -6.91
C ARG A 103 -9.32 -11.03 -7.36
N GLY A 104 -10.40 -10.28 -7.24
CA GLY A 104 -10.42 -8.85 -7.52
C GLY A 104 -9.46 -8.06 -6.64
N GLN A 105 -9.45 -8.36 -5.34
CA GLN A 105 -8.54 -7.73 -4.38
C GLN A 105 -7.07 -8.07 -4.68
N PHE A 106 -6.79 -9.33 -5.04
CA PHE A 106 -5.47 -9.76 -5.45
C PHE A 106 -4.97 -8.97 -6.66
N MET A 107 -5.79 -8.92 -7.71
CA MET A 107 -5.43 -8.20 -8.94
C MET A 107 -5.29 -6.69 -8.73
N LYS A 108 -6.13 -6.10 -7.88
CA LYS A 108 -5.99 -4.70 -7.48
C LYS A 108 -4.62 -4.46 -6.84
N ASN A 109 -4.22 -5.32 -5.92
CA ASN A 109 -2.93 -5.17 -5.24
C ASN A 109 -1.75 -5.37 -6.19
N VAL A 110 -1.87 -6.28 -7.17
CA VAL A 110 -0.86 -6.43 -8.23
C VAL A 110 -0.71 -5.12 -9.02
N ALA A 111 -1.81 -4.48 -9.38
CA ALA A 111 -1.79 -3.19 -10.08
C ALA A 111 -1.13 -2.10 -9.23
N ILE A 112 -1.45 -2.05 -7.94
CA ILE A 112 -0.85 -1.09 -7.00
C ILE A 112 0.66 -1.34 -6.87
N MET A 113 1.08 -2.60 -6.79
CA MET A 113 2.50 -2.96 -6.75
C MET A 113 3.24 -2.43 -7.98
N GLY A 114 2.63 -2.52 -9.16
CA GLY A 114 3.17 -1.94 -10.38
C GLY A 114 3.34 -0.43 -10.26
N GLY A 115 2.34 0.27 -9.73
CA GLY A 115 2.40 1.70 -9.47
C GLY A 115 3.52 2.07 -8.50
N MET A 116 3.70 1.29 -7.43
CA MET A 116 4.78 1.51 -6.46
C MET A 116 6.16 1.33 -7.08
N LEU A 117 6.34 0.34 -7.95
CA LEU A 117 7.59 0.17 -8.68
C LEU A 117 7.89 1.37 -9.59
N MET A 118 6.86 1.93 -10.21
CA MET A 118 7.02 3.13 -11.04
C MET A 118 7.48 4.32 -10.19
N VAL A 119 6.92 4.52 -9.01
CA VAL A 119 7.35 5.58 -8.10
C VAL A 119 8.78 5.33 -7.64
N TRP A 120 9.11 4.09 -7.28
CA TRP A 120 10.47 3.75 -6.86
C TRP A 120 11.49 4.01 -7.97
N ALA A 121 11.14 3.65 -9.21
CA ALA A 121 12.05 3.79 -10.36
C ALA A 121 12.25 5.26 -10.78
N PHE A 122 11.17 6.02 -10.86
CA PHE A 122 11.17 7.36 -11.45
C PHE A 122 11.08 8.50 -10.43
N GLY A 123 10.81 8.18 -9.15
CA GLY A 123 10.67 9.18 -8.09
C GLY A 123 9.30 9.82 -8.04
N PRO A 124 9.10 10.77 -7.10
CA PRO A 124 7.79 11.36 -6.82
C PRO A 124 7.37 12.47 -7.77
N GLY A 125 8.24 12.92 -8.66
CA GLY A 125 8.01 14.10 -9.47
C GLY A 125 8.48 15.39 -8.76
N ARG A 126 8.39 16.50 -9.47
CA ARG A 126 8.92 17.79 -8.99
C ARG A 126 8.08 18.44 -7.88
N ILE A 127 6.76 18.19 -7.90
CA ILE A 127 5.87 18.74 -6.87
C ILE A 127 5.86 17.78 -5.69
N SER A 128 6.92 17.83 -4.88
CA SER A 128 7.15 16.94 -3.76
C SER A 128 8.15 17.55 -2.80
N PHE A 129 8.18 17.06 -1.56
CA PHE A 129 9.18 17.49 -0.59
C PHE A 129 10.58 17.00 -0.95
N ASP A 130 10.70 15.86 -1.63
CA ASP A 130 12.00 15.34 -2.09
C ASP A 130 12.61 16.19 -3.19
N ARG A 131 11.79 16.91 -3.93
CA ARG A 131 12.20 17.74 -5.07
C ARG A 131 13.04 16.99 -6.10
N GLU A 132 12.79 15.70 -6.24
CA GLU A 132 13.48 14.87 -7.23
C GLU A 132 12.96 15.18 -8.64
N HIS A 133 13.89 15.22 -9.56
CA HIS A 133 13.58 15.39 -10.99
C HIS A 133 13.56 14.00 -11.64
N ALA A 134 12.46 13.64 -12.24
CA ALA A 134 12.36 12.41 -13.01
C ALA A 134 12.97 12.62 -14.40
#